data_11f57199f6a4dbebc63eb4c3e307448b
#
_entry.id   11f57199f6a4dbebc63eb4c3e307448b
#
_cell.length_a   1.000
_cell.length_b   1.000
_cell.length_c   1.000
_cell.angle_alpha   90.00
_cell.angle_beta   90.00
_cell.angle_gamma   90.00
#
_symmetry.space_group_name_H-M   'P 1'
#
loop_
_entity.id
_entity.type
_entity.pdbx_description
1 polymer ?
#
loop_
_entity_poly.entity_id
_entity_poly.type
_entity_poly.pdbx_seq_one_letter_code
_entity_poly.pdbx_strand_id
1 'polypeptide(L)'
;NGVWYNFMTLAAGFVPWTIFFFFSLFGLKLHKPEKSVKEILANTWNNIRSMEKEKLFSLVALVCIIFFYSIPSSKRSVYLMPAYPFIAIFLAQYTLYITEYRTKVTRVFAAFMASIPAVVMIAVALTMAGAIDPVKIASQYTSHQSTLEMVELVSNMFAYPCGLTICILIVLLAILATVYYQMFKKINIKILYATIALAFAINLLIDGVVM
;
A
#
# COMPACT_ATOMS: atom_id res chain seq x y z
N ASN A 1 24.44 -7.39 4.17
CA ASN A 1 23.21 -7.01 3.46
C ASN A 1 23.58 -6.25 2.18
N GLY A 2 23.16 -6.78 1.01
CA GLY A 2 23.47 -6.17 -0.29
C GLY A 2 22.75 -4.83 -0.52
N VAL A 3 23.05 -4.14 -1.62
CA VAL A 3 22.39 -2.88 -2.04
C VAL A 3 20.89 -3.09 -2.19
N TRP A 4 20.44 -4.26 -2.60
CA TRP A 4 19.05 -4.66 -2.74
C TRP A 4 18.22 -4.54 -1.45
N TYR A 5 18.87 -4.63 -0.28
CA TYR A 5 18.16 -4.48 1.01
C TYR A 5 17.45 -3.14 1.12
N ASN A 6 18.10 -2.04 0.73
CA ASN A 6 17.50 -0.70 0.80
C ASN A 6 16.28 -0.58 -0.13
N PHE A 7 16.37 -1.13 -1.34
CA PHE A 7 15.24 -1.11 -2.29
C PHE A 7 14.07 -1.96 -1.79
N MET A 8 14.34 -3.14 -1.26
CA MET A 8 13.29 -4.01 -0.68
C MET A 8 12.62 -3.35 0.53
N THR A 9 13.42 -2.73 1.41
CA THR A 9 12.91 -2.00 2.58
C THR A 9 12.02 -0.83 2.17
N LEU A 10 12.46 -0.04 1.18
CA LEU A 10 11.65 1.07 0.65
C LEU A 10 10.37 0.55 -0.02
N ALA A 11 10.48 -0.51 -0.83
CA ALA A 11 9.31 -1.10 -1.46
C ALA A 11 8.29 -1.63 -0.44
N ALA A 12 8.74 -2.29 0.61
CA ALA A 12 7.89 -2.78 1.69
C ALA A 12 7.27 -1.63 2.50
N GLY A 13 8.05 -0.58 2.79
CA GLY A 13 7.58 0.57 3.57
C GLY A 13 6.51 1.41 2.87
N PHE A 14 6.39 1.31 1.55
CA PHE A 14 5.36 2.02 0.77
C PHE A 14 4.17 1.13 0.36
N VAL A 15 3.99 -0.04 0.92
CA VAL A 15 2.75 -0.81 0.76
C VAL A 15 1.59 0.00 1.35
N PRO A 16 0.44 0.13 0.65
CA PRO A 16 0.04 -0.57 -0.58
C PRO A 16 0.42 0.12 -1.91
N TRP A 17 1.06 1.29 -1.86
CA TRP A 17 1.36 2.09 -3.06
C TRP A 17 2.38 1.44 -3.99
N THR A 18 3.29 0.65 -3.44
CA THR A 18 4.21 -0.19 -4.22
C THR A 18 3.44 -1.20 -5.06
N ILE A 19 2.37 -1.78 -4.51
CA ILE A 19 1.48 -2.69 -5.23
C ILE A 19 0.79 -1.94 -6.38
N PHE A 20 0.32 -0.70 -6.14
CA PHE A 20 -0.26 0.15 -7.18
C PHE A 20 0.72 0.41 -8.32
N PHE A 21 1.99 0.67 -8.01
CA PHE A 21 3.05 0.82 -9.00
C PHE A 21 3.18 -0.45 -9.86
N PHE A 22 3.23 -1.63 -9.25
CA PHE A 22 3.29 -2.89 -10.01
C PHE A 22 2.04 -3.11 -10.87
N PHE A 23 0.85 -2.84 -10.37
CA PHE A 23 -0.39 -2.89 -11.18
C PHE A 23 -0.32 -1.95 -12.39
N SER A 24 0.32 -0.80 -12.25
CA SER A 24 0.47 0.15 -13.35
C SER A 24 1.39 -0.33 -14.46
N LEU A 25 2.33 -1.25 -14.16
CA LEU A 25 3.21 -1.86 -15.15
C LEU A 25 2.47 -2.87 -16.03
N PHE A 26 1.40 -3.51 -15.52
CA PHE A 26 0.58 -4.42 -16.31
C PHE A 26 -0.16 -3.66 -17.40
N GLY A 27 -0.10 -4.19 -18.63
CA GLY A 27 -0.71 -3.58 -19.82
C GLY A 27 0.05 -2.35 -20.36
N LEU A 28 1.28 -2.11 -19.92
CA LEU A 28 2.20 -1.27 -20.66
C LEU A 28 2.54 -2.00 -21.97
N LYS A 29 2.06 -1.45 -23.09
CA LYS A 29 2.60 -1.85 -24.40
C LYS A 29 4.02 -1.31 -24.48
N LEU A 30 4.98 -2.15 -24.16
CA LEU A 30 6.40 -1.83 -24.35
C LEU A 30 6.64 -1.75 -25.87
N HIS A 31 6.51 -0.54 -26.40
CA HIS A 31 7.04 -0.26 -27.74
C HIS A 31 8.56 -0.41 -27.67
N LYS A 32 9.14 -1.16 -28.59
CA LYS A 32 10.60 -1.16 -28.73
C LYS A 32 11.04 0.29 -28.87
N PRO A 33 11.98 0.78 -28.04
CA PRO A 33 12.44 2.15 -28.17
C PRO A 33 13.08 2.31 -29.55
N GLU A 34 12.44 3.08 -30.43
CA GLU A 34 13.00 3.48 -31.74
C GLU A 34 14.21 4.40 -31.54
N LYS A 35 14.38 4.95 -30.32
CA LYS A 35 15.43 5.89 -29.97
C LYS A 35 16.68 5.16 -29.46
N SER A 36 17.83 5.65 -29.88
CA SER A 36 19.12 5.19 -29.39
C SER A 36 19.22 5.41 -27.86
N VAL A 37 19.94 4.54 -27.15
CA VAL A 37 20.21 4.68 -25.71
C VAL A 37 20.78 6.05 -25.37
N LYS A 38 21.63 6.62 -26.22
CA LYS A 38 22.18 7.98 -26.09
C LYS A 38 21.10 9.06 -26.11
N GLU A 39 20.10 8.93 -26.98
CA GLU A 39 18.98 9.87 -27.08
C GLU A 39 18.06 9.75 -25.88
N ILE A 40 17.83 8.54 -25.37
CA ILE A 40 17.04 8.32 -24.15
C ILE A 40 17.74 9.00 -22.96
N LEU A 41 19.04 8.80 -22.80
CA LEU A 41 19.82 9.41 -21.73
C LEU A 41 19.84 10.95 -21.84
N ALA A 42 20.03 11.49 -23.05
CA ALA A 42 20.03 12.93 -23.27
C ALA A 42 18.66 13.56 -22.97
N ASN A 43 17.57 12.91 -23.41
CA ASN A 43 16.22 13.35 -23.11
C ASN A 43 15.90 13.28 -21.61
N THR A 44 16.34 12.22 -20.94
CA THR A 44 16.19 12.09 -19.47
C THR A 44 16.94 13.18 -18.76
N TRP A 45 18.18 13.48 -19.15
CA TRP A 45 18.97 14.54 -18.58
C TRP A 45 18.33 15.92 -18.80
N ASN A 46 17.85 16.20 -19.99
CA ASN A 46 17.15 17.45 -20.31
C ASN A 46 15.86 17.58 -19.48
N ASN A 47 15.10 16.50 -19.32
CA ASN A 47 13.89 16.48 -18.49
C ASN A 47 14.22 16.76 -17.02
N ILE A 48 15.30 16.18 -16.48
CA ILE A 48 15.75 16.44 -15.11
C ILE A 48 16.15 17.91 -14.96
N ARG A 49 16.89 18.45 -15.92
CA ARG A 49 17.35 19.85 -15.89
C ARG A 49 16.22 20.85 -16.03
N SER A 50 15.14 20.49 -16.72
CA SER A 50 13.93 21.33 -16.90
C SER A 50 12.89 21.16 -15.80
N MET A 51 13.16 20.33 -14.79
CA MET A 51 12.26 20.17 -13.64
C MET A 51 12.14 21.45 -12.83
N GLU A 52 10.97 21.63 -12.20
CA GLU A 52 10.77 22.65 -11.16
C GLU A 52 11.81 22.48 -10.04
N LYS A 53 12.26 23.58 -9.48
CA LYS A 53 13.36 23.57 -8.49
C LYS A 53 13.07 22.69 -7.28
N GLU A 54 11.82 22.66 -6.82
CA GLU A 54 11.37 21.87 -5.68
C GLU A 54 11.43 20.37 -5.98
N LYS A 55 11.05 19.97 -7.19
CA LYS A 55 11.12 18.57 -7.65
C LYS A 55 12.56 18.13 -7.85
N LEU A 56 13.37 19.00 -8.44
CA LEU A 56 14.79 18.73 -8.62
C LEU A 56 15.52 18.57 -7.28
N PHE A 57 15.24 19.46 -6.32
CA PHE A 57 15.76 19.35 -4.96
C PHE A 57 15.36 18.02 -4.32
N SER A 58 14.08 17.65 -4.41
CA SER A 58 13.56 16.39 -3.85
C SER A 58 14.23 15.17 -4.47
N LEU A 59 14.48 15.20 -5.79
CA LEU A 59 15.18 14.12 -6.50
C LEU A 59 16.63 13.99 -6.05
N VAL A 60 17.34 15.10 -5.99
CA VAL A 60 18.75 15.14 -5.56
C VAL A 60 18.87 14.67 -4.11
N ALA A 61 18.03 15.19 -3.22
CA ALA A 61 18.01 14.78 -1.81
C ALA A 61 17.77 13.28 -1.68
N LEU A 62 16.79 12.73 -2.41
CA LEU A 62 16.49 11.29 -2.42
C LEU A 62 17.68 10.45 -2.86
N VAL A 63 18.33 10.84 -3.97
CA VAL A 63 19.50 10.14 -4.50
C VAL A 63 20.67 10.19 -3.50
N CYS A 64 20.93 11.35 -2.91
CA CYS A 64 21.98 11.52 -1.91
C CYS A 64 21.73 10.68 -0.67
N ILE A 65 20.49 10.64 -0.15
CA ILE A 65 20.12 9.83 1.02
C ILE A 65 20.31 8.34 0.73
N ILE A 66 19.76 7.84 -0.39
CA ILE A 66 19.91 6.43 -0.76
C ILE A 66 21.38 6.05 -0.98
N PHE A 67 22.14 6.90 -1.65
CA PHE A 67 23.57 6.69 -1.88
C PHE A 67 24.35 6.62 -0.56
N PHE A 68 24.17 7.62 0.31
CA PHE A 68 24.85 7.70 1.60
C PHE A 68 24.58 6.47 2.47
N TYR A 69 23.31 6.05 2.60
CA TYR A 69 22.95 4.88 3.41
C TYR A 69 23.16 3.54 2.69
N SER A 70 23.63 3.55 1.44
CA SER A 70 24.05 2.32 0.75
C SER A 70 25.50 1.97 1.00
N ILE A 71 26.34 2.91 1.46
CA ILE A 71 27.76 2.71 1.73
C ILE A 71 28.01 1.79 2.94
N PRO A 72 27.35 1.99 4.11
CA PRO A 72 27.63 1.17 5.28
C PRO A 72 27.27 -0.30 5.07
N SER A 73 28.06 -1.21 5.62
CA SER A 73 27.79 -2.64 5.63
C SER A 73 26.64 -3.04 6.56
N SER A 74 26.49 -2.30 7.68
CA SER A 74 25.36 -2.46 8.61
C SER A 74 24.18 -1.60 8.19
N LYS A 75 23.13 -2.25 7.66
CA LYS A 75 21.93 -1.58 7.13
C LYS A 75 20.74 -1.83 8.05
N ARG A 76 20.10 -0.76 8.50
CA ARG A 76 18.83 -0.81 9.25
C ARG A 76 17.77 -0.01 8.51
N SER A 77 16.53 -0.52 8.51
CA SER A 77 15.37 0.12 7.83
C SER A 77 15.14 1.55 8.30
N VAL A 78 15.39 1.83 9.59
CA VAL A 78 15.20 3.16 10.21
C VAL A 78 16.06 4.24 9.56
N TYR A 79 17.22 3.90 9.02
CA TYR A 79 18.11 4.88 8.36
C TYR A 79 17.54 5.43 7.05
N LEU A 80 16.58 4.73 6.46
CA LEU A 80 15.91 5.17 5.23
C LEU A 80 14.71 6.09 5.47
N MET A 81 14.32 6.32 6.73
CA MET A 81 13.19 7.21 7.06
C MET A 81 13.28 8.60 6.42
N PRO A 82 14.46 9.27 6.37
CA PRO A 82 14.57 10.58 5.72
C PRO A 82 14.25 10.56 4.21
N ALA A 83 14.29 9.40 3.55
CA ALA A 83 13.94 9.27 2.13
C ALA A 83 12.43 9.24 1.89
N TYR A 84 11.62 8.82 2.88
CA TYR A 84 10.18 8.64 2.73
C TYR A 84 9.43 9.89 2.24
N PRO A 85 9.64 11.11 2.78
CA PRO A 85 8.94 12.28 2.30
C PRO A 85 9.18 12.56 0.82
N PHE A 86 10.41 12.39 0.35
CA PHE A 86 10.79 12.64 -1.05
C PHE A 86 10.19 11.59 -1.98
N ILE A 87 10.21 10.30 -1.60
CA ILE A 87 9.56 9.24 -2.36
C ILE A 87 8.06 9.48 -2.42
N ALA A 88 7.43 9.88 -1.30
CA ALA A 88 6.00 10.14 -1.23
C ALA A 88 5.55 11.22 -2.22
N ILE A 89 6.34 12.30 -2.42
CA ILE A 89 6.05 13.35 -3.39
C ILE A 89 5.98 12.78 -4.82
N PHE A 90 6.99 12.00 -5.23
CA PHE A 90 7.02 11.40 -6.57
C PHE A 90 5.92 10.34 -6.75
N LEU A 91 5.70 9.54 -5.72
CA LEU A 91 4.67 8.51 -5.73
C LEU A 91 3.26 9.10 -5.81
N ALA A 92 3.00 10.21 -5.10
CA ALA A 92 1.74 10.92 -5.18
C ALA A 92 1.48 11.48 -6.59
N GLN A 93 2.47 12.14 -7.18
CA GLN A 93 2.37 12.65 -8.55
C GLN A 93 2.14 11.53 -9.57
N TYR A 94 2.87 10.42 -9.42
CA TYR A 94 2.71 9.24 -10.25
C TYR A 94 1.30 8.64 -10.12
N THR A 95 0.81 8.51 -8.91
CA THR A 95 -0.51 7.97 -8.62
C THR A 95 -1.63 8.83 -9.23
N LEU A 96 -1.52 10.17 -9.12
CA LEU A 96 -2.45 11.10 -9.77
C LEU A 96 -2.41 10.95 -11.29
N TYR A 97 -1.23 10.91 -11.89
CA TYR A 97 -1.05 10.72 -13.32
C TYR A 97 -1.72 9.41 -13.81
N ILE A 98 -1.46 8.28 -13.14
CA ILE A 98 -2.07 7.00 -13.50
C ILE A 98 -3.60 7.05 -13.33
N THR A 99 -4.09 7.71 -12.29
CA THR A 99 -5.54 7.85 -12.06
C THR A 99 -6.22 8.65 -13.16
N GLU A 100 -5.56 9.65 -13.71
CA GLU A 100 -6.08 10.48 -14.80
C GLU A 100 -6.00 9.76 -16.15
N TYR A 101 -4.84 9.23 -16.51
CA TYR A 101 -4.58 8.70 -17.85
C TYR A 101 -4.82 7.18 -17.98
N ARG A 102 -4.78 6.41 -16.90
CA ARG A 102 -4.93 4.95 -16.87
C ARG A 102 -6.00 4.47 -15.89
N THR A 103 -7.19 4.96 -16.07
CA THR A 103 -8.35 4.75 -15.18
C THR A 103 -8.67 3.29 -14.84
N LYS A 104 -8.38 2.36 -15.75
CA LYS A 104 -8.57 0.92 -15.49
C LYS A 104 -7.66 0.41 -14.38
N VAL A 105 -6.41 0.87 -14.33
CA VAL A 105 -5.43 0.49 -13.30
C VAL A 105 -5.91 0.92 -11.93
N THR A 106 -6.36 2.16 -11.78
CA THR A 106 -6.90 2.69 -10.53
C THR A 106 -8.09 1.90 -10.04
N ARG A 107 -9.01 1.51 -10.94
CA ARG A 107 -10.18 0.69 -10.56
C ARG A 107 -9.80 -0.72 -10.12
N VAL A 108 -8.90 -1.39 -10.85
CA VAL A 108 -8.44 -2.73 -10.49
C VAL A 108 -7.73 -2.69 -9.14
N PHE A 109 -6.88 -1.69 -8.91
CA PHE A 109 -6.22 -1.50 -7.63
C PHE A 109 -7.21 -1.23 -6.49
N ALA A 110 -8.20 -0.35 -6.71
CA ALA A 110 -9.24 -0.06 -5.73
C ALA A 110 -10.08 -1.31 -5.41
N ALA A 111 -10.43 -2.11 -6.42
CA ALA A 111 -11.13 -3.38 -6.22
C ALA A 111 -10.30 -4.37 -5.40
N PHE A 112 -9.00 -4.48 -5.70
CA PHE A 112 -8.07 -5.31 -4.94
C PHE A 112 -7.98 -4.84 -3.48
N MET A 113 -7.78 -3.55 -3.25
CA MET A 113 -7.70 -2.98 -1.90
C MET A 113 -9.01 -3.14 -1.12
N ALA A 114 -10.15 -3.04 -1.78
CA ALA A 114 -11.46 -3.23 -1.16
C ALA A 114 -11.79 -4.72 -0.88
N SER A 115 -11.23 -5.64 -1.66
CA SER A 115 -11.47 -7.08 -1.46
C SER A 115 -10.87 -7.59 -0.14
N ILE A 116 -9.71 -7.06 0.29
CA ILE A 116 -9.03 -7.48 1.51
C ILE A 116 -9.93 -7.27 2.75
N PRO A 117 -10.36 -6.04 3.07
CA PRO A 117 -11.21 -5.81 4.23
C PRO A 117 -12.61 -6.42 4.05
N ALA A 118 -13.11 -6.59 2.83
CA ALA A 118 -14.36 -7.29 2.59
C ALA A 118 -14.27 -8.76 3.02
N VAL A 119 -13.19 -9.45 2.67
CA VAL A 119 -12.95 -10.85 3.10
C VAL A 119 -12.81 -10.92 4.62
N VAL A 120 -12.07 -10.00 5.24
CA VAL A 120 -11.92 -9.91 6.70
C VAL A 120 -13.28 -9.71 7.37
N MET A 121 -14.10 -8.78 6.85
CA MET A 121 -15.44 -8.53 7.39
C MET A 121 -16.35 -9.77 7.30
N ILE A 122 -16.28 -10.51 6.20
CA ILE A 122 -17.03 -11.77 6.06
C ILE A 122 -16.53 -12.79 7.07
N ALA A 123 -15.22 -12.94 7.24
CA ALA A 123 -14.64 -13.86 8.22
C ALA A 123 -15.08 -13.50 9.66
N VAL A 124 -15.05 -12.23 10.02
CA VAL A 124 -15.54 -11.73 11.32
C VAL A 124 -17.03 -12.04 11.50
N ALA A 125 -17.86 -11.77 10.49
CA ALA A 125 -19.29 -12.06 10.56
C ALA A 125 -19.57 -13.57 10.74
N LEU A 126 -18.83 -14.44 10.06
CA LEU A 126 -18.94 -15.89 10.21
C LEU A 126 -18.48 -16.38 11.59
N THR A 127 -17.46 -15.76 12.16
CA THR A 127 -17.01 -16.03 13.54
C THR A 127 -18.07 -15.61 14.55
N MET A 128 -18.65 -14.41 14.41
CA MET A 128 -19.73 -13.93 15.28
C MET A 128 -20.99 -14.80 15.18
N ALA A 129 -21.28 -15.33 14.00
CA ALA A 129 -22.39 -16.26 13.78
C ALA A 129 -22.13 -17.69 14.33
N GLY A 130 -20.90 -17.95 14.83
CA GLY A 130 -20.50 -19.29 15.30
C GLY A 130 -20.32 -20.31 14.17
N ALA A 131 -20.32 -19.86 12.91
CA ALA A 131 -20.18 -20.76 11.76
C ALA A 131 -18.73 -21.23 11.55
N ILE A 132 -17.76 -20.45 12.03
CA ILE A 132 -16.33 -20.72 11.92
C ILE A 132 -15.68 -20.51 13.29
N ASP A 133 -14.84 -21.47 13.68
CA ASP A 133 -13.94 -21.36 14.82
C ASP A 133 -12.51 -21.10 14.34
N PRO A 134 -12.02 -19.84 14.44
CA PRO A 134 -10.71 -19.49 13.93
C PRO A 134 -9.56 -20.23 14.63
N VAL A 135 -9.71 -20.54 15.92
CA VAL A 135 -8.69 -21.24 16.70
C VAL A 135 -8.55 -22.67 16.20
N LYS A 136 -9.67 -23.34 15.92
CA LYS A 136 -9.67 -24.70 15.41
C LYS A 136 -9.04 -24.78 14.00
N ILE A 137 -9.29 -23.78 13.16
CA ILE A 137 -8.67 -23.71 11.85
C ILE A 137 -7.15 -23.44 12.00
N ALA A 138 -6.76 -22.46 12.81
CA ALA A 138 -5.35 -22.12 13.01
C ALA A 138 -4.54 -23.30 13.56
N SER A 139 -5.12 -24.10 14.47
CA SER A 139 -4.44 -25.27 15.05
C SER A 139 -4.14 -26.38 14.03
N GLN A 140 -4.82 -26.40 12.89
CA GLN A 140 -4.52 -27.33 11.79
C GLN A 140 -3.27 -26.94 10.98
N TYR A 141 -2.92 -25.64 10.95
CA TYR A 141 -1.83 -25.11 10.13
C TYR A 141 -0.58 -24.72 10.94
N THR A 142 -0.73 -24.49 12.24
CA THR A 142 0.38 -24.11 13.09
C THR A 142 0.28 -24.74 14.47
N SER A 143 1.44 -25.17 14.99
CA SER A 143 1.57 -25.65 16.37
C SER A 143 2.26 -24.63 17.28
N HIS A 144 2.57 -23.42 16.77
CA HIS A 144 3.18 -22.36 17.56
C HIS A 144 2.17 -21.79 18.56
N GLN A 145 2.42 -21.99 19.85
CA GLN A 145 1.56 -21.56 20.95
C GLN A 145 1.26 -20.07 20.90
N SER A 146 2.26 -19.23 20.66
CA SER A 146 2.10 -17.77 20.58
C SER A 146 1.17 -17.33 19.43
N THR A 147 1.17 -18.06 18.31
CA THR A 147 0.27 -17.77 17.19
C THR A 147 -1.17 -18.15 17.52
N LEU A 148 -1.37 -19.29 18.19
CA LEU A 148 -2.70 -19.73 18.62
C LEU A 148 -3.30 -18.80 19.67
N GLU A 149 -2.53 -18.36 20.65
CA GLU A 149 -2.94 -17.37 21.65
C GLU A 149 -3.34 -16.03 20.99
N MET A 150 -2.59 -15.57 19.98
CA MET A 150 -2.93 -14.36 19.25
C MET A 150 -4.24 -14.52 18.47
N VAL A 151 -4.46 -15.66 17.80
CA VAL A 151 -5.72 -15.95 17.09
C VAL A 151 -6.89 -16.03 18.07
N GLU A 152 -6.69 -16.62 19.24
CA GLU A 152 -7.71 -16.69 20.29
C GLU A 152 -8.08 -15.30 20.81
N LEU A 153 -7.08 -14.44 21.12
CA LEU A 153 -7.32 -13.06 21.54
C LEU A 153 -8.12 -12.28 20.50
N VAL A 154 -7.73 -12.37 19.22
CA VAL A 154 -8.44 -11.70 18.13
C VAL A 154 -9.85 -12.23 17.96
N SER A 155 -10.02 -13.56 18.05
CA SER A 155 -11.35 -14.20 17.99
C SER A 155 -12.27 -13.74 19.11
N ASN A 156 -11.76 -13.65 20.33
CA ASN A 156 -12.51 -13.18 21.51
C ASN A 156 -12.89 -11.70 21.40
N MET A 157 -12.01 -10.85 20.82
CA MET A 157 -12.35 -9.44 20.56
C MET A 157 -13.54 -9.30 19.61
N PHE A 158 -13.68 -10.19 18.63
CA PHE A 158 -14.81 -10.16 17.71
C PHE A 158 -16.04 -10.90 18.22
N ALA A 159 -15.86 -11.94 19.03
CA ALA A 159 -16.98 -12.62 19.68
C ALA A 159 -17.69 -11.75 20.72
N TYR A 160 -16.92 -10.91 21.43
CA TYR A 160 -17.43 -9.97 22.44
C TYR A 160 -16.97 -8.54 22.11
N PRO A 161 -17.51 -7.92 21.05
CA PRO A 161 -17.01 -6.65 20.54
C PRO A 161 -17.30 -5.53 21.57
N CYS A 162 -16.25 -4.78 21.92
CA CYS A 162 -16.41 -3.54 22.67
C CYS A 162 -16.97 -2.42 21.77
N GLY A 163 -17.46 -1.35 22.35
CA GLY A 163 -18.03 -0.22 21.60
C GLY A 163 -17.07 0.37 20.56
N LEU A 164 -15.77 0.43 20.87
CA LEU A 164 -14.73 0.89 19.95
C LEU A 164 -14.61 -0.02 18.72
N THR A 165 -14.60 -1.33 18.91
CA THR A 165 -14.53 -2.33 17.82
C THR A 165 -15.73 -2.20 16.89
N ILE A 166 -16.93 -2.02 17.43
CA ILE A 166 -18.15 -1.81 16.65
C ILE A 166 -18.03 -0.52 15.83
N CYS A 167 -17.57 0.58 16.41
CA CYS A 167 -17.37 1.84 15.71
C CYS A 167 -16.37 1.69 14.54
N ILE A 168 -15.26 1.02 14.76
CA ILE A 168 -14.25 0.76 13.71
C ILE A 168 -14.86 -0.06 12.57
N LEU A 169 -15.61 -1.12 12.88
CA LEU A 169 -16.25 -1.95 11.86
C LEU A 169 -17.29 -1.17 11.04
N ILE A 170 -18.08 -0.30 11.68
CA ILE A 170 -19.05 0.56 10.99
C ILE A 170 -18.33 1.54 10.05
N VAL A 171 -17.27 2.18 10.52
CA VAL A 171 -16.46 3.10 9.71
C VAL A 171 -15.84 2.38 8.51
N LEU A 172 -15.27 1.20 8.72
CA LEU A 172 -14.70 0.39 7.66
C LEU A 172 -15.76 -0.01 6.61
N LEU A 173 -16.94 -0.42 7.05
CA LEU A 173 -18.05 -0.76 6.17
C LEU A 173 -18.54 0.45 5.37
N ALA A 174 -18.62 1.63 5.99
CA ALA A 174 -18.98 2.87 5.32
C ALA A 174 -17.96 3.27 4.24
N ILE A 175 -16.65 3.13 4.53
CA ILE A 175 -15.58 3.40 3.55
C ILE A 175 -15.64 2.39 2.41
N LEU A 176 -15.83 1.10 2.69
CA LEU A 176 -16.00 0.06 1.67
C LEU A 176 -17.18 0.38 0.74
N ALA A 177 -18.34 0.70 1.31
CA ALA A 177 -19.52 1.09 0.54
C ALA A 177 -19.23 2.30 -0.35
N THR A 178 -18.46 3.29 0.16
CA THR A 178 -18.05 4.46 -0.60
C THR A 178 -17.16 4.09 -1.78
N VAL A 179 -16.17 3.19 -1.59
CA VAL A 179 -15.29 2.72 -2.66
C VAL A 179 -16.10 2.06 -3.77
N TYR A 180 -16.97 1.09 -3.42
CA TYR A 180 -17.81 0.42 -4.40
C TYR A 180 -18.76 1.40 -5.13
N TYR A 181 -19.40 2.32 -4.39
CA TYR A 181 -20.27 3.33 -4.98
C TYR A 181 -19.53 4.22 -5.99
N GLN A 182 -18.33 4.68 -5.67
CA GLN A 182 -17.52 5.49 -6.58
C GLN A 182 -17.04 4.69 -7.81
N MET A 183 -16.76 3.40 -7.63
CA MET A 183 -16.42 2.52 -8.76
C MET A 183 -17.57 2.40 -9.76
N PHE A 184 -18.81 2.30 -9.29
CA PHE A 184 -20.01 2.31 -10.16
C PHE A 184 -20.17 3.64 -10.89
N LYS A 185 -19.96 4.77 -10.23
CA LYS A 185 -20.04 6.11 -10.83
C LYS A 185 -18.87 6.45 -11.77
N LYS A 186 -17.83 5.64 -11.81
CA LYS A 186 -16.64 5.81 -12.66
C LYS A 186 -15.88 7.14 -12.44
N ILE A 187 -15.97 7.75 -11.26
CA ILE A 187 -15.26 8.99 -10.91
C ILE A 187 -13.90 8.62 -10.33
N ASN A 188 -12.88 8.53 -11.17
CA ASN A 188 -11.58 7.94 -10.82
C ASN A 188 -10.85 8.64 -9.68
N ILE A 189 -10.89 9.99 -9.63
CA ILE A 189 -10.23 10.73 -8.55
C ILE A 189 -10.88 10.45 -7.18
N LYS A 190 -12.21 10.30 -7.13
CA LYS A 190 -12.93 9.96 -5.90
C LYS A 190 -12.66 8.51 -5.48
N ILE A 191 -12.48 7.60 -6.46
CA ILE A 191 -12.04 6.22 -6.19
C ILE A 191 -10.67 6.23 -5.50
N LEU A 192 -9.74 7.04 -6.00
CA LEU A 192 -8.40 7.16 -5.39
C LEU A 192 -8.50 7.64 -3.95
N TYR A 193 -9.22 8.74 -3.68
CA TYR A 193 -9.37 9.25 -2.31
C TYR A 193 -10.06 8.25 -1.37
N ALA A 194 -11.09 7.56 -1.82
CA ALA A 194 -11.74 6.52 -1.04
C ALA A 194 -10.80 5.34 -0.75
N THR A 195 -9.92 4.98 -1.71
CA THR A 195 -8.91 3.92 -1.52
C THR A 195 -7.82 4.36 -0.53
N ILE A 196 -7.40 5.63 -0.54
CA ILE A 196 -6.49 6.20 0.45
C ILE A 196 -7.11 6.12 1.85
N ALA A 197 -8.36 6.55 1.99
CA ALA A 197 -9.09 6.49 3.26
C ALA A 197 -9.22 5.05 3.76
N LEU A 198 -9.46 4.09 2.85
CA LEU A 198 -9.53 2.67 3.17
C LEU A 198 -8.19 2.13 3.67
N ALA A 199 -7.09 2.45 3.00
CA ALA A 199 -5.75 2.04 3.42
C ALA A 199 -5.40 2.59 4.81
N PHE A 200 -5.77 3.85 5.08
CA PHE A 200 -5.57 4.46 6.38
C PHE A 200 -6.42 3.81 7.47
N ALA A 201 -7.69 3.51 7.19
CA ALA A 201 -8.57 2.81 8.13
C ALA A 201 -8.08 1.39 8.46
N ILE A 202 -7.53 0.67 7.49
CA ILE A 202 -6.92 -0.65 7.72
C ILE A 202 -5.71 -0.53 8.65
N ASN A 203 -4.82 0.46 8.43
CA ASN A 203 -3.67 0.68 9.30
C ASN A 203 -4.12 0.99 10.74
N LEU A 204 -5.10 1.87 10.92
CA LEU A 204 -5.64 2.18 12.26
C LEU A 204 -6.25 0.95 12.94
N LEU A 205 -6.88 0.06 12.17
CA LEU A 205 -7.45 -1.18 12.73
C LEU A 205 -6.33 -2.13 13.17
N ILE A 206 -5.27 -2.27 12.38
CA ILE A 206 -4.12 -3.11 12.73
C ILE A 206 -3.44 -2.57 14.00
N ASP A 207 -3.16 -1.27 14.05
CA ASP A 207 -2.52 -0.64 15.20
C ASP A 207 -3.39 -0.77 16.47
N GLY A 208 -4.72 -0.62 16.32
CA GLY A 208 -5.66 -0.74 17.44
C GLY A 208 -5.86 -2.17 17.95
N VAL A 209 -5.51 -3.19 17.14
CA VAL A 209 -5.56 -4.60 17.56
C VAL A 209 -4.24 -5.04 18.21
N VAL A 210 -3.12 -4.42 17.82
CA VAL A 210 -1.76 -4.79 18.30
C VAL A 210 -1.41 -4.09 19.61
N MET A 211 -2.05 -2.96 19.95
CA MET A 211 -1.91 -2.27 21.26
C MET A 211 -2.87 -2.84 22.30
#